data_9dcca8eac048ddac43c74b6fcf483418
#
_entry.id   9dcca8eac048ddac43c74b6fcf483418
#
_cell.length_a   1.000
_cell.length_b   1.000
_cell.length_c   1.000
_cell.angle_alpha   90.00
_cell.angle_beta   90.00
_cell.angle_gamma   90.00
#
_symmetry.space_group_name_H-M   'P 1'
#
loop_
_entity.id
_entity.type
_entity.pdbx_description
1 polymer ?
#
loop_
_entity_poly.entity_id
_entity_poly.type
_entity_poly.pdbx_seq_one_letter_code
_entity_poly.pdbx_strand_id
1 'polypeptide(L)'
;MEIKKKQSTRKRSTARWIVVLLLLAVFLFSLYQTLRILYGYRQAKAVYENAERAYLIPVSRDETEAETERIPPAIDFEALRAVNKDVIGWIFIEGTEVNYPILLGANNQQYLFQSYEKKYTVAGSIFLDYRCGADFEDARTVVYGHNMKNGMMFGKLDRYQKADYLAEHPYVYILLAEGGWKKYRVLGCGQAAIDGETYDLPRSTEDADADRLLTLSTCTNDSRDDVRFVVNCVLEEVGTQNLDH
;
A
#
# COMPACT_ATOMS: atom_id res chain seq x y z
N MET A 1 -14.45 -66.80 -26.14
CA MET A 1 -15.15 -65.61 -25.60
C MET A 1 -14.40 -64.90 -24.47
N GLU A 2 -13.34 -65.46 -23.88
CA GLU A 2 -12.53 -64.90 -22.78
C GLU A 2 -11.52 -63.80 -23.15
N ILE A 3 -10.94 -63.84 -24.37
CA ILE A 3 -9.87 -62.90 -24.77
C ILE A 3 -10.37 -61.45 -24.89
N LYS A 4 -11.62 -61.21 -25.31
CA LYS A 4 -12.20 -59.83 -25.42
C LYS A 4 -12.48 -59.20 -24.05
N LYS A 5 -12.73 -59.96 -22.99
CA LYS A 5 -13.01 -59.48 -21.64
C LYS A 5 -11.76 -58.99 -20.94
N LYS A 6 -10.59 -59.63 -21.23
CA LYS A 6 -9.29 -59.28 -20.64
C LYS A 6 -8.71 -57.98 -21.22
N GLN A 7 -8.95 -57.68 -22.53
CA GLN A 7 -8.54 -56.44 -23.15
C GLN A 7 -9.39 -55.20 -22.70
N SER A 8 -10.67 -55.37 -22.43
CA SER A 8 -11.57 -54.33 -21.96
C SER A 8 -11.23 -53.85 -20.54
N THR A 9 -10.87 -54.75 -19.63
CA THR A 9 -10.45 -54.41 -18.29
C THR A 9 -9.11 -53.72 -18.21
N ARG A 10 -8.14 -54.06 -19.10
CA ARG A 10 -6.84 -53.44 -19.17
C ARG A 10 -6.92 -52.00 -19.72
N LYS A 11 -7.79 -51.72 -20.71
CA LYS A 11 -8.05 -50.34 -21.22
C LYS A 11 -8.73 -49.47 -20.19
N ARG A 12 -9.66 -50.00 -19.36
CA ARG A 12 -10.29 -49.23 -18.27
C ARG A 12 -9.33 -48.94 -17.14
N SER A 13 -8.37 -49.77 -16.85
CA SER A 13 -7.33 -49.57 -15.85
C SER A 13 -6.37 -48.46 -16.31
N THR A 14 -5.88 -48.49 -17.55
CA THR A 14 -5.00 -47.44 -18.08
C THR A 14 -5.68 -46.08 -18.13
N ALA A 15 -6.95 -45.98 -18.53
CA ALA A 15 -7.71 -44.74 -18.53
C ALA A 15 -7.86 -44.16 -17.11
N ARG A 16 -8.07 -45.00 -16.10
CA ARG A 16 -8.10 -44.54 -14.69
C ARG A 16 -6.78 -43.94 -14.21
N TRP A 17 -5.66 -44.58 -14.56
CA TRP A 17 -4.33 -44.09 -14.21
C TRP A 17 -4.00 -42.78 -14.93
N ILE A 18 -4.43 -42.60 -16.18
CA ILE A 18 -4.27 -41.33 -16.91
C ILE A 18 -5.04 -40.22 -16.20
N VAL A 19 -6.29 -40.47 -15.80
CA VAL A 19 -7.09 -39.47 -15.04
C VAL A 19 -6.42 -39.11 -13.71
N VAL A 20 -5.92 -40.11 -12.96
CA VAL A 20 -5.22 -39.86 -11.70
C VAL A 20 -3.95 -39.03 -11.92
N LEU A 21 -3.17 -39.31 -12.96
CA LEU A 21 -1.97 -38.52 -13.27
C LEU A 21 -2.31 -37.09 -13.68
N LEU A 22 -3.39 -36.88 -14.44
CA LEU A 22 -3.85 -35.53 -14.81
C LEU A 22 -4.30 -34.75 -13.56
N LEU A 23 -5.06 -35.35 -12.68
CA LEU A 23 -5.49 -34.74 -11.43
C LEU A 23 -4.28 -34.39 -10.55
N LEU A 24 -3.30 -35.30 -10.46
CA LEU A 24 -2.06 -35.05 -9.72
C LEU A 24 -1.26 -33.89 -10.33
N ALA A 25 -1.17 -33.82 -11.67
CA ALA A 25 -0.50 -32.71 -12.34
C ALA A 25 -1.18 -31.36 -12.07
N VAL A 26 -2.52 -31.31 -12.14
CA VAL A 26 -3.30 -30.10 -11.81
C VAL A 26 -3.10 -29.72 -10.34
N PHE A 27 -3.12 -30.70 -9.44
CA PHE A 27 -2.88 -30.45 -8.01
C PHE A 27 -1.48 -29.88 -7.76
N LEU A 28 -0.43 -30.48 -8.32
CA LEU A 28 0.95 -30.02 -8.16
C LEU A 28 1.15 -28.62 -8.77
N PHE A 29 0.54 -28.36 -9.93
CA PHE A 29 0.56 -27.03 -10.53
C PHE A 29 -0.14 -25.99 -9.64
N SER A 30 -1.31 -26.31 -9.12
CA SER A 30 -2.05 -25.41 -8.20
C SER A 30 -1.24 -25.16 -6.91
N LEU A 31 -0.65 -26.22 -6.35
CA LEU A 31 0.21 -26.10 -5.15
C LEU A 31 1.43 -25.20 -5.43
N TYR A 32 2.11 -25.41 -6.58
CA TYR A 32 3.22 -24.56 -6.99
C TYR A 32 2.83 -23.08 -7.10
N GLN A 33 1.70 -22.77 -7.75
CA GLN A 33 1.20 -21.40 -7.88
C GLN A 33 0.88 -20.77 -6.52
N THR A 34 0.24 -21.53 -5.62
CA THR A 34 -0.05 -21.07 -4.26
C THR A 34 1.23 -20.75 -3.48
N LEU A 35 2.20 -21.65 -3.50
CA LEU A 35 3.50 -21.45 -2.83
C LEU A 35 4.25 -20.26 -3.40
N ARG A 36 4.23 -20.05 -4.71
CA ARG A 36 4.84 -18.89 -5.38
C ARG A 36 4.23 -17.57 -4.90
N ILE A 37 2.89 -17.50 -4.81
CA ILE A 37 2.17 -16.31 -4.31
C ILE A 37 2.52 -16.03 -2.84
N LEU A 38 2.47 -17.06 -1.99
CA LEU A 38 2.81 -16.93 -0.57
C LEU A 38 4.27 -16.48 -0.36
N TYR A 39 5.19 -17.00 -1.17
CA TYR A 39 6.59 -16.58 -1.13
C TYR A 39 6.74 -15.11 -1.51
N GLY A 40 6.06 -14.65 -2.58
CA GLY A 40 6.05 -13.24 -2.98
C GLY A 40 5.53 -12.31 -1.87
N TYR A 41 4.47 -12.70 -1.18
CA TYR A 41 3.93 -11.93 -0.05
C TYR A 41 4.89 -11.87 1.14
N ARG A 42 5.57 -12.99 1.47
CA ARG A 42 6.57 -13.02 2.54
C ARG A 42 7.77 -12.13 2.21
N GLN A 43 8.27 -12.18 0.97
CA GLN A 43 9.36 -11.30 0.54
C GLN A 43 8.96 -9.83 0.63
N ALA A 44 7.78 -9.46 0.11
CA ALA A 44 7.30 -8.10 0.19
C ALA A 44 7.20 -7.62 1.64
N LYS A 45 6.64 -8.43 2.52
CA LYS A 45 6.54 -8.12 3.95
C LYS A 45 7.90 -7.87 4.58
N ALA A 46 8.87 -8.76 4.33
CA ALA A 46 10.22 -8.62 4.87
C ALA A 46 10.92 -7.32 4.41
N VAL A 47 10.71 -6.89 3.15
CA VAL A 47 11.27 -5.64 2.63
C VAL A 47 10.78 -4.44 3.44
N TYR A 48 9.48 -4.35 3.72
CA TYR A 48 8.89 -3.19 4.40
C TYR A 48 9.06 -3.24 5.92
N GLU A 49 9.04 -4.41 6.55
CA GLU A 49 9.43 -4.56 7.96
C GLU A 49 10.92 -4.20 8.20
N ASN A 50 11.79 -4.49 7.22
CA ASN A 50 13.19 -4.07 7.30
C ASN A 50 13.32 -2.55 7.11
N ALA A 51 12.54 -1.93 6.22
CA ALA A 51 12.53 -0.48 6.08
C ALA A 51 12.10 0.19 7.39
N GLU A 52 11.03 -0.28 8.01
CA GLU A 52 10.56 0.20 9.29
C GLU A 52 11.66 0.10 10.37
N ARG A 53 12.28 -1.07 10.53
CA ARG A 53 13.35 -1.28 11.53
C ARG A 53 14.61 -0.47 11.26
N ALA A 54 14.95 -0.23 9.98
CA ALA A 54 16.20 0.44 9.62
C ALA A 54 16.10 1.97 9.68
N TYR A 55 14.91 2.53 9.41
CA TYR A 55 14.77 3.97 9.20
C TYR A 55 13.86 4.66 10.21
N LEU A 56 13.04 3.91 11.00
CA LEU A 56 12.32 4.50 12.13
C LEU A 56 13.30 4.77 13.28
N ILE A 57 13.37 6.02 13.70
CA ILE A 57 14.15 6.44 14.87
C ILE A 57 13.23 6.29 16.10
N PRO A 58 13.58 5.43 17.08
CA PRO A 58 12.80 5.31 18.29
C PRO A 58 12.82 6.64 19.05
N VAL A 59 11.66 7.27 19.22
CA VAL A 59 11.53 8.42 20.11
C VAL A 59 11.48 7.88 21.53
N SER A 60 12.47 8.21 22.36
CA SER A 60 12.42 7.93 23.81
C SER A 60 11.34 8.83 24.43
N ARG A 61 10.18 8.26 24.76
CA ARG A 61 9.14 8.95 25.50
C ARG A 61 9.42 8.84 26.99
N ASP A 62 9.51 9.97 27.69
CA ASP A 62 9.32 9.99 29.14
C ASP A 62 7.87 9.66 29.42
N GLU A 63 7.60 8.66 30.28
CA GLU A 63 6.26 8.13 30.60
C GLU A 63 5.30 9.16 31.23
N THR A 64 5.74 10.41 31.45
CA THR A 64 4.98 11.50 32.08
C THR A 64 4.14 12.34 31.10
N GLU A 65 4.29 12.17 29.78
CA GLU A 65 3.55 12.96 28.79
C GLU A 65 2.43 12.15 28.08
N ALA A 66 1.75 11.28 28.82
CA ALA A 66 0.81 10.27 28.28
C ALA A 66 -0.48 10.81 27.64
N GLU A 67 -0.74 12.12 27.60
CA GLU A 67 -1.99 12.69 27.07
C GLU A 67 -1.82 13.84 26.07
N THR A 68 -0.60 14.27 25.73
CA THR A 68 -0.39 15.41 24.85
C THR A 68 0.23 14.97 23.52
N GLU A 69 -0.51 15.19 22.44
CA GLU A 69 -0.09 15.09 21.02
C GLU A 69 0.79 13.90 20.64
N ARG A 70 0.18 12.93 19.95
CA ARG A 70 0.89 11.80 19.34
C ARG A 70 1.68 12.30 18.14
N ILE A 71 2.95 12.63 18.39
CA ILE A 71 3.90 13.03 17.35
C ILE A 71 4.20 11.78 16.49
N PRO A 72 4.16 11.86 15.14
CA PRO A 72 4.54 10.76 14.29
C PRO A 72 6.01 10.35 14.52
N PRO A 73 6.39 9.09 14.23
CA PRO A 73 7.76 8.63 14.43
C PRO A 73 8.75 9.44 13.60
N ALA A 74 9.96 9.63 14.10
CA ALA A 74 11.02 10.24 13.31
C ALA A 74 11.59 9.23 12.31
N ILE A 75 11.97 9.70 11.11
CA ILE A 75 12.50 8.89 10.01
C ILE A 75 13.90 9.37 9.65
N ASP A 76 14.84 8.44 9.49
CA ASP A 76 16.15 8.71 8.89
C ASP A 76 16.02 8.79 7.36
N PHE A 77 15.60 9.96 6.88
CA PHE A 77 15.45 10.20 5.45
C PHE A 77 16.79 10.28 4.72
N GLU A 78 17.87 10.65 5.39
CA GLU A 78 19.21 10.67 4.80
C GLU A 78 19.63 9.26 4.38
N ALA A 79 19.59 8.31 5.31
CA ALA A 79 19.90 6.91 5.05
C ALA A 79 18.93 6.28 4.03
N LEU A 80 17.64 6.59 4.12
CA LEU A 80 16.63 6.06 3.20
C LEU A 80 16.81 6.60 1.76
N ARG A 81 17.12 7.90 1.60
CA ARG A 81 17.40 8.54 0.30
C ARG A 81 18.75 8.15 -0.28
N ALA A 82 19.70 7.72 0.55
CA ALA A 82 20.93 7.10 0.07
C ALA A 82 20.66 5.79 -0.70
N VAL A 83 19.60 5.05 -0.34
CA VAL A 83 19.14 3.85 -1.06
C VAL A 83 18.33 4.23 -2.30
N ASN A 84 17.40 5.20 -2.17
CA ASN A 84 16.57 5.64 -3.29
C ASN A 84 16.19 7.13 -3.16
N LYS A 85 16.72 7.95 -4.04
CA LYS A 85 16.46 9.39 -4.09
C LYS A 85 15.02 9.77 -4.43
N ASP A 86 14.24 8.82 -4.97
CA ASP A 86 12.83 9.04 -5.31
C ASP A 86 11.93 9.00 -4.06
N VAL A 87 12.48 8.72 -2.87
CA VAL A 87 11.75 8.85 -1.61
C VAL A 87 11.56 10.32 -1.27
N ILE A 88 10.28 10.70 -1.12
CA ILE A 88 9.84 12.07 -0.83
C ILE A 88 9.22 12.22 0.55
N GLY A 89 8.86 11.12 1.20
CA GLY A 89 8.22 11.14 2.50
C GLY A 89 7.93 9.75 3.04
N TRP A 90 7.15 9.74 4.11
CA TRP A 90 6.69 8.52 4.79
C TRP A 90 5.23 8.70 5.20
N ILE A 91 4.37 7.72 4.91
CA ILE A 91 2.99 7.68 5.39
C ILE A 91 2.87 6.82 6.63
N PHE A 92 2.13 7.32 7.61
CA PHE A 92 1.86 6.61 8.85
C PHE A 92 0.39 6.80 9.25
N ILE A 93 -0.30 5.68 9.58
CA ILE A 93 -1.64 5.69 10.18
C ILE A 93 -1.57 4.86 11.47
N GLU A 94 -1.70 5.52 12.59
CA GLU A 94 -1.55 4.90 13.90
C GLU A 94 -2.50 3.72 14.11
N GLY A 95 -1.99 2.64 14.71
CA GLY A 95 -2.77 1.43 14.99
C GLY A 95 -3.11 0.58 13.76
N THR A 96 -2.52 0.90 12.60
CA THR A 96 -2.71 0.15 11.35
C THR A 96 -1.38 -0.37 10.79
N GLU A 97 -1.46 -1.19 9.71
CA GLU A 97 -0.26 -1.60 8.98
C GLU A 97 0.24 -0.54 7.97
N VAL A 98 -0.40 0.64 7.87
CA VAL A 98 0.05 1.70 6.96
C VAL A 98 1.22 2.45 7.59
N ASN A 99 2.43 2.04 7.26
CA ASN A 99 3.69 2.56 7.77
C ASN A 99 4.77 2.34 6.71
N TYR A 100 4.84 3.24 5.71
CA TYR A 100 5.61 3.01 4.47
C TYR A 100 6.28 4.27 3.95
N PRO A 101 7.45 4.14 3.27
CA PRO A 101 8.01 5.23 2.49
C PRO A 101 7.08 5.59 1.32
N ILE A 102 7.00 6.88 1.00
CA ILE A 102 6.31 7.41 -0.19
C ILE A 102 7.36 7.76 -1.23
N LEU A 103 7.12 7.29 -2.45
CA LEU A 103 8.00 7.53 -3.57
C LEU A 103 7.35 8.43 -4.63
N LEU A 104 8.16 9.20 -5.35
CA LEU A 104 7.74 9.95 -6.53
C LEU A 104 8.47 9.41 -7.74
N GLY A 105 7.75 8.75 -8.63
CA GLY A 105 8.28 8.20 -9.88
C GLY A 105 8.13 9.18 -11.05
N ALA A 106 8.73 8.84 -12.18
CA ALA A 106 8.55 9.58 -13.43
C ALA A 106 7.13 9.45 -14.03
N ASN A 107 6.38 8.45 -13.57
CA ASN A 107 4.98 8.18 -13.94
C ASN A 107 4.33 7.25 -12.90
N ASN A 108 3.00 7.09 -12.96
CA ASN A 108 2.23 6.26 -12.02
C ASN A 108 2.40 4.74 -12.23
N GLN A 109 3.24 4.28 -13.16
CA GLN A 109 3.48 2.85 -13.40
C GLN A 109 4.79 2.38 -12.77
N GLN A 110 5.74 3.29 -12.53
CA GLN A 110 7.11 2.95 -12.12
C GLN A 110 7.12 2.11 -10.84
N TYR A 111 6.35 2.49 -9.82
CA TYR A 111 6.34 1.87 -8.51
C TYR A 111 5.21 0.87 -8.26
N LEU A 112 4.45 0.50 -9.31
CA LEU A 112 3.41 -0.53 -9.18
C LEU A 112 3.97 -1.90 -8.78
N PHE A 113 5.18 -2.24 -9.26
CA PHE A 113 5.83 -3.52 -8.96
C PHE A 113 7.30 -3.36 -8.55
N GLN A 114 7.68 -2.19 -8.08
CA GLN A 114 9.01 -1.93 -7.52
C GLN A 114 8.90 -1.52 -6.05
N SER A 115 9.80 -2.06 -5.22
CA SER A 115 9.98 -1.61 -3.84
C SER A 115 10.75 -0.29 -3.79
N TYR A 116 10.84 0.31 -2.57
CA TYR A 116 11.70 1.47 -2.35
C TYR A 116 13.18 1.19 -2.67
N GLU A 117 13.64 -0.06 -2.66
CA GLU A 117 14.98 -0.47 -3.10
C GLU A 117 15.14 -0.61 -4.62
N LYS A 118 14.13 -0.25 -5.41
CA LYS A 118 14.06 -0.45 -6.88
C LYS A 118 14.10 -1.92 -7.32
N LYS A 119 13.80 -2.86 -6.42
CA LYS A 119 13.68 -4.29 -6.72
C LYS A 119 12.23 -4.67 -7.02
N TYR A 120 12.04 -5.69 -7.86
CA TYR A 120 10.69 -6.21 -8.13
C TYR A 120 10.04 -6.74 -6.85
N THR A 121 8.79 -6.37 -6.63
CA THR A 121 7.93 -6.92 -5.57
C THR A 121 6.47 -6.92 -6.01
N VAL A 122 5.71 -7.92 -5.60
CA VAL A 122 4.28 -8.02 -5.89
C VAL A 122 3.44 -6.96 -5.14
N ALA A 123 3.99 -6.36 -4.09
CA ALA A 123 3.34 -5.32 -3.32
C ALA A 123 3.54 -3.91 -3.91
N GLY A 124 4.50 -3.74 -4.82
CA GLY A 124 4.88 -2.41 -5.27
C GLY A 124 5.34 -1.52 -4.10
N SER A 125 5.12 -0.24 -4.22
CA SER A 125 5.34 0.76 -3.17
C SER A 125 4.11 1.63 -2.98
N ILE A 126 4.10 2.43 -1.92
CA ILE A 126 3.24 3.59 -1.81
C ILE A 126 3.90 4.72 -2.59
N PHE A 127 3.17 5.37 -3.49
CA PHE A 127 3.73 6.42 -4.33
C PHE A 127 2.76 7.56 -4.59
N LEU A 128 3.31 8.75 -4.74
CA LEU A 128 2.60 9.98 -5.09
C LEU A 128 2.24 9.98 -6.58
N ASP A 129 1.09 10.54 -6.95
CA ASP A 129 0.79 10.83 -8.36
C ASP A 129 1.90 11.75 -8.93
N TYR A 130 2.48 11.37 -10.06
CA TYR A 130 3.62 12.06 -10.64
C TYR A 130 3.33 13.53 -11.04
N ARG A 131 2.07 13.92 -11.08
CA ARG A 131 1.61 15.30 -11.36
C ARG A 131 1.53 16.17 -10.11
N CYS A 132 1.61 15.57 -8.92
CA CYS A 132 1.56 16.29 -7.64
C CYS A 132 2.94 16.73 -7.19
N GLY A 133 3.01 17.83 -6.45
CA GLY A 133 4.22 18.33 -5.81
C GLY A 133 4.67 17.43 -4.65
N ALA A 134 5.98 17.22 -4.54
CA ALA A 134 6.58 16.40 -3.48
C ALA A 134 6.42 17.01 -2.07
N ASP A 135 6.08 18.28 -1.98
CA ASP A 135 5.83 19.06 -0.76
C ASP A 135 4.40 18.90 -0.21
N PHE A 136 3.51 18.22 -0.96
CA PHE A 136 2.10 18.05 -0.61
C PHE A 136 1.37 19.41 -0.40
N GLU A 137 1.72 20.44 -1.19
CA GLU A 137 1.11 21.77 -1.14
C GLU A 137 -0.02 21.96 -2.15
N ASP A 138 -0.25 20.99 -3.04
CA ASP A 138 -1.36 21.04 -4.01
C ASP A 138 -2.71 21.06 -3.31
N ALA A 139 -3.72 21.68 -3.94
CA ALA A 139 -5.11 21.67 -3.45
C ALA A 139 -5.64 20.24 -3.31
N ARG A 140 -5.16 19.32 -4.13
CA ARG A 140 -5.45 17.89 -4.06
C ARG A 140 -4.20 17.09 -4.37
N THR A 141 -3.83 16.22 -3.45
CA THR A 141 -2.74 15.27 -3.57
C THR A 141 -3.29 13.85 -3.59
N VAL A 142 -2.80 13.01 -4.49
CA VAL A 142 -3.21 11.60 -4.59
C VAL A 142 -2.03 10.69 -4.34
N VAL A 143 -2.19 9.78 -3.39
CA VAL A 143 -1.21 8.75 -3.04
C VAL A 143 -1.79 7.37 -3.35
N TYR A 144 -1.03 6.56 -4.07
CA TYR A 144 -1.44 5.23 -4.50
C TYR A 144 -0.78 4.14 -3.70
N GLY A 145 -1.50 3.03 -3.53
CA GLY A 145 -0.99 1.78 -2.97
C GLY A 145 -1.82 0.59 -3.39
N HIS A 146 -1.21 -0.58 -3.48
CA HIS A 146 -1.94 -1.80 -3.83
C HIS A 146 -2.94 -2.23 -2.76
N ASN A 147 -4.09 -2.77 -3.21
CA ASN A 147 -5.04 -3.49 -2.37
C ASN A 147 -4.58 -4.93 -2.15
N MET A 148 -3.67 -5.14 -1.21
CA MET A 148 -3.11 -6.46 -0.93
C MET A 148 -4.04 -7.29 -0.05
N LYS A 149 -4.37 -8.54 -0.47
CA LYS A 149 -5.24 -9.45 0.30
C LYS A 149 -4.72 -9.80 1.69
N ASN A 150 -3.42 -9.71 1.92
CA ASN A 150 -2.80 -9.90 3.23
C ASN A 150 -2.80 -8.64 4.11
N GLY A 151 -3.43 -7.56 3.65
CA GLY A 151 -3.59 -6.31 4.39
C GLY A 151 -2.42 -5.33 4.29
N MET A 152 -1.34 -5.67 3.60
CA MET A 152 -0.23 -4.77 3.34
C MET A 152 -0.64 -3.61 2.42
N MET A 153 0.21 -2.60 2.35
CA MET A 153 -0.03 -1.38 1.57
C MET A 153 -1.37 -0.75 1.94
N PHE A 154 -2.26 -0.57 0.97
CA PHE A 154 -3.61 -0.07 1.18
C PHE A 154 -4.68 -1.17 1.23
N GLY A 155 -4.28 -2.41 1.51
CA GLY A 155 -5.17 -3.58 1.53
C GLY A 155 -6.26 -3.57 2.60
N LYS A 156 -6.23 -2.62 3.54
CA LYS A 156 -7.24 -2.48 4.61
C LYS A 156 -7.95 -1.13 4.61
N LEU A 157 -7.76 -0.30 3.58
CA LEU A 157 -8.45 1.00 3.50
C LEU A 157 -9.98 0.87 3.46
N ASP A 158 -10.51 -0.24 2.94
CA ASP A 158 -11.95 -0.53 2.93
C ASP A 158 -12.57 -0.61 4.33
N ARG A 159 -11.77 -0.79 5.38
CA ARG A 159 -12.24 -0.74 6.77
C ARG A 159 -12.77 0.63 7.19
N TYR A 160 -12.34 1.71 6.53
CA TYR A 160 -12.86 3.06 6.77
C TYR A 160 -14.36 3.22 6.45
N GLN A 161 -14.99 2.22 5.81
CA GLN A 161 -16.45 2.14 5.69
C GLN A 161 -17.14 1.90 7.05
N LYS A 162 -16.40 1.46 8.07
CA LYS A 162 -16.92 1.23 9.42
C LYS A 162 -16.66 2.46 10.28
N ALA A 163 -17.72 2.98 10.91
CA ALA A 163 -17.63 4.17 11.76
C ALA A 163 -16.67 3.98 12.94
N ASP A 164 -16.65 2.76 13.54
CA ASP A 164 -15.76 2.45 14.66
C ASP A 164 -14.29 2.52 14.21
N TYR A 165 -13.96 1.98 13.04
CA TYR A 165 -12.60 2.05 12.50
C TYR A 165 -12.16 3.48 12.19
N LEU A 166 -13.05 4.30 11.63
CA LEU A 166 -12.79 5.71 11.41
C LEU A 166 -12.56 6.47 12.73
N ALA A 167 -13.32 6.15 13.76
CA ALA A 167 -13.17 6.77 15.09
C ALA A 167 -11.85 6.36 15.78
N GLU A 168 -11.38 5.13 15.57
CA GLU A 168 -10.12 4.62 16.10
C GLU A 168 -8.88 5.13 15.33
N HIS A 169 -9.01 5.40 14.03
CA HIS A 169 -7.93 5.81 13.13
C HIS A 169 -8.27 7.09 12.34
N PRO A 170 -8.57 8.21 13.01
CA PRO A 170 -9.09 9.41 12.34
C PRO A 170 -8.03 10.19 11.55
N TYR A 171 -6.74 9.90 11.73
CA TYR A 171 -5.65 10.71 11.19
C TYR A 171 -4.69 9.91 10.31
N VAL A 172 -4.22 10.57 9.26
CA VAL A 172 -3.12 10.16 8.38
C VAL A 172 -1.98 11.15 8.54
N TYR A 173 -0.79 10.67 8.82
CA TYR A 173 0.40 11.48 8.91
C TYR A 173 1.28 11.29 7.68
N ILE A 174 1.75 12.38 7.10
CA ILE A 174 2.75 12.41 6.04
C ILE A 174 3.99 13.12 6.59
N LEU A 175 5.08 12.38 6.75
CA LEU A 175 6.37 12.93 7.13
C LEU A 175 7.12 13.27 5.85
N LEU A 176 7.69 14.45 5.76
CA LEU A 176 8.35 14.96 4.55
C LEU A 176 9.85 14.74 4.62
N ALA A 177 10.44 14.27 3.51
CA ALA A 177 11.89 14.05 3.44
C ALA A 177 12.70 15.35 3.54
N GLU A 178 12.11 16.48 3.19
CA GLU A 178 12.74 17.82 3.33
C GLU A 178 12.51 18.44 4.72
N GLY A 179 11.86 17.68 5.62
CA GLY A 179 11.60 18.07 7.01
C GLY A 179 10.15 18.41 7.29
N GLY A 180 9.74 18.20 8.55
CA GLY A 180 8.37 18.42 9.00
C GLY A 180 7.42 17.28 8.70
N TRP A 181 6.18 17.48 9.08
CA TRP A 181 5.08 16.53 8.88
C TRP A 181 3.75 17.26 8.66
N LYS A 182 2.81 16.56 8.04
CA LYS A 182 1.43 17.01 7.81
C LYS A 182 0.47 15.98 8.40
N LYS A 183 -0.51 16.45 9.18
CA LYS A 183 -1.59 15.66 9.75
C LYS A 183 -2.87 15.93 8.98
N TYR A 184 -3.42 14.88 8.44
CA TYR A 184 -4.66 14.94 7.68
C TYR A 184 -5.76 14.20 8.45
N ARG A 185 -6.92 14.85 8.63
CA ARG A 185 -8.10 14.20 9.18
C ARG A 185 -8.90 13.50 8.10
N VAL A 186 -9.26 12.24 8.33
CA VAL A 186 -10.08 11.46 7.41
C VAL A 186 -11.51 12.00 7.38
N LEU A 187 -11.99 12.36 6.20
CA LEU A 187 -13.36 12.83 5.97
C LEU A 187 -14.32 11.69 5.67
N GLY A 188 -13.83 10.64 5.03
CA GLY A 188 -14.62 9.49 4.64
C GLY A 188 -13.98 8.71 3.50
N CYS A 189 -14.69 7.70 3.03
CA CYS A 189 -14.21 6.83 1.96
C CYS A 189 -15.31 6.52 0.95
N GLY A 190 -14.92 6.03 -0.21
CA GLY A 190 -15.87 5.68 -1.25
C GLY A 190 -15.20 5.09 -2.48
N GLN A 191 -15.96 5.03 -3.56
CA GLN A 191 -15.46 4.65 -4.87
C GLN A 191 -15.34 5.88 -5.76
N ALA A 192 -14.27 5.96 -6.54
CA ALA A 192 -14.02 7.03 -7.49
C ALA A 192 -13.68 6.43 -8.87
N ALA A 193 -14.25 6.96 -9.93
CA ALA A 193 -13.86 6.63 -11.29
C ALA A 193 -12.47 7.18 -11.59
N ILE A 194 -11.65 6.46 -12.35
CA ILE A 194 -10.26 6.86 -12.65
C ILE A 194 -10.16 8.11 -13.53
N ASP A 195 -11.23 8.46 -14.23
CA ASP A 195 -11.41 9.66 -15.04
C ASP A 195 -12.27 10.74 -14.35
N GLY A 196 -12.59 10.52 -13.05
CA GLY A 196 -13.43 11.43 -12.26
C GLY A 196 -12.63 12.60 -11.66
N GLU A 197 -13.36 13.55 -11.05
CA GLU A 197 -12.79 14.75 -10.42
C GLU A 197 -11.70 14.48 -9.39
N THR A 198 -11.69 13.30 -8.76
CA THR A 198 -10.66 12.90 -7.80
C THR A 198 -9.28 12.89 -8.42
N TYR A 199 -9.17 12.58 -9.71
CA TYR A 199 -7.93 12.43 -10.47
C TYR A 199 -7.69 13.58 -11.47
N ASP A 200 -8.50 14.63 -11.41
CA ASP A 200 -8.28 15.86 -12.17
C ASP A 200 -7.18 16.69 -11.50
N LEU A 201 -5.94 16.43 -11.88
CA LEU A 201 -4.70 16.99 -11.33
C LEU A 201 -3.88 17.67 -12.42
N PRO A 202 -3.03 18.66 -12.09
CA PRO A 202 -2.89 19.35 -10.80
C PRO A 202 -3.98 20.39 -10.58
N ARG A 203 -4.43 20.53 -9.35
CA ARG A 203 -5.24 21.69 -8.97
C ARG A 203 -4.35 22.64 -8.19
N SER A 204 -3.93 23.74 -8.82
CA SER A 204 -3.20 24.79 -8.10
C SER A 204 -4.13 25.46 -7.08
N THR A 205 -3.65 25.68 -5.88
CA THR A 205 -4.29 26.54 -4.90
C THR A 205 -3.91 27.98 -5.21
N GLU A 206 -4.70 28.67 -6.03
CA GLU A 206 -4.62 30.14 -6.11
C GLU A 206 -5.24 30.80 -4.85
N ASP A 207 -6.13 30.08 -4.15
CA ASP A 207 -6.70 30.48 -2.88
C ASP A 207 -5.89 29.90 -1.71
N ALA A 208 -5.25 30.75 -0.94
CA ALA A 208 -4.51 30.37 0.27
C ALA A 208 -5.43 29.74 1.37
N ASP A 209 -6.75 29.97 1.28
CA ASP A 209 -7.75 29.46 2.22
C ASP A 209 -8.45 28.19 1.74
N ALA A 210 -8.06 27.63 0.58
CA ALA A 210 -8.65 26.40 0.09
C ALA A 210 -8.19 25.18 0.91
N ASP A 211 -9.13 24.30 1.24
CA ASP A 211 -8.82 23.02 1.89
C ASP A 211 -7.83 22.22 1.06
N ARG A 212 -6.70 21.81 1.66
CA ARG A 212 -5.75 20.88 1.04
C ARG A 212 -6.19 19.46 1.29
N LEU A 213 -6.50 18.75 0.22
CA LEU A 213 -7.05 17.40 0.26
C LEU A 213 -5.97 16.36 -0.05
N LEU A 214 -5.95 15.30 0.76
CA LEU A 214 -5.17 14.09 0.50
C LEU A 214 -6.14 12.96 0.16
N THR A 215 -5.93 12.28 -0.95
CA THR A 215 -6.67 11.09 -1.35
C THR A 215 -5.74 9.87 -1.35
N LEU A 216 -6.04 8.89 -0.50
CA LEU A 216 -5.41 7.57 -0.55
C LEU A 216 -6.21 6.71 -1.52
N SER A 217 -5.58 6.20 -2.57
CA SER A 217 -6.23 5.48 -3.66
C SER A 217 -5.70 4.05 -3.81
N THR A 218 -6.61 3.08 -3.91
CA THR A 218 -6.27 1.68 -4.16
C THR A 218 -7.27 1.01 -5.08
N CYS A 219 -6.92 -0.16 -5.63
CA CYS A 219 -7.84 -0.94 -6.45
C CYS A 219 -9.06 -1.37 -5.64
N THR A 220 -10.23 -1.45 -6.27
CA THR A 220 -11.43 -2.03 -5.66
C THR A 220 -11.32 -3.54 -5.57
N ASN A 221 -12.11 -4.15 -4.65
CA ASN A 221 -12.21 -5.62 -4.54
C ASN A 221 -13.15 -6.24 -5.58
N ASP A 222 -13.81 -5.43 -6.43
CA ASP A 222 -14.86 -5.83 -7.36
C ASP A 222 -14.38 -5.94 -8.79
N SER A 223 -13.27 -6.31 -9.16
CA SER A 223 -12.73 -6.60 -10.51
C SER A 223 -12.96 -5.48 -11.57
N ARG A 224 -13.42 -4.29 -11.17
CA ARG A 224 -13.58 -3.16 -12.09
C ARG A 224 -12.28 -2.38 -12.18
N ASP A 225 -11.72 -2.31 -13.37
CA ASP A 225 -10.46 -1.61 -13.62
C ASP A 225 -10.61 -0.08 -13.72
N ASP A 226 -11.83 0.40 -13.92
CA ASP A 226 -12.21 1.80 -14.07
C ASP A 226 -12.57 2.52 -12.77
N VAL A 227 -12.59 1.80 -11.64
CA VAL A 227 -12.94 2.34 -10.32
C VAL A 227 -11.85 2.04 -9.30
N ARG A 228 -11.62 3.00 -8.42
CA ARG A 228 -10.71 2.87 -7.28
C ARG A 228 -11.48 3.06 -5.98
N PHE A 229 -11.04 2.38 -4.92
CA PHE A 229 -11.46 2.71 -3.57
C PHE A 229 -10.58 3.84 -3.06
N VAL A 230 -11.21 4.87 -2.48
CA VAL A 230 -10.51 6.06 -2.01
C VAL A 230 -10.87 6.39 -0.58
N VAL A 231 -9.90 6.91 0.15
CA VAL A 231 -10.09 7.57 1.46
C VAL A 231 -9.68 9.02 1.29
N ASN A 232 -10.61 9.94 1.53
CA ASN A 232 -10.39 11.38 1.40
C ASN A 232 -10.12 11.98 2.76
N CYS A 233 -9.09 12.80 2.82
CA CYS A 233 -8.64 13.47 4.03
C CYS A 233 -8.45 14.95 3.76
N VAL A 234 -8.53 15.78 4.81
CA VAL A 234 -8.27 17.23 4.77
C VAL A 234 -7.09 17.54 5.67
N LEU A 235 -6.21 18.43 5.23
CA LEU A 235 -5.11 18.93 6.04
C LEU A 235 -5.67 19.63 7.29
N GLU A 236 -5.19 19.23 8.46
CA GLU A 236 -5.60 19.80 9.75
C GLU A 236 -4.44 20.53 10.43
N GLU A 237 -3.23 19.99 10.31
CA GLU A 237 -2.08 20.50 11.02
C GLU A 237 -0.77 20.26 10.25
N VAL A 238 0.17 21.19 10.39
CA VAL A 238 1.54 21.10 9.87
C VAL A 238 2.50 21.31 11.03
N GLY A 239 3.44 20.41 11.19
CA GLY A 239 4.45 20.48 12.23
C GLY A 239 5.86 20.37 11.69
N THR A 240 6.83 20.79 12.49
CA THR A 240 8.25 20.61 12.23
C THR A 240 8.77 19.44 13.06
N GLN A 241 9.63 18.59 12.49
CA GLN A 241 10.39 17.65 13.29
C GLN A 241 11.55 18.40 13.95
N ASN A 242 11.46 18.67 15.24
CA ASN A 242 12.63 19.06 16.00
C ASN A 242 13.47 17.78 16.23
N LEU A 243 14.47 17.55 15.39
CA LEU A 243 15.56 16.61 15.69
C LEU A 243 16.51 17.37 16.61
N ASP A 244 16.18 17.48 17.89
CA ASP A 244 17.15 17.90 18.90
C ASP A 244 18.24 16.83 18.96
N HIS A 245 19.44 17.20 18.51
CA HIS A 245 20.66 16.41 18.53
C HIS A 245 21.27 16.31 19.92
#